data_501d129bc8945d38ed3daa9bcf243017
#
_entry.id   501d129bc8945d38ed3daa9bcf243017
#
_cell.length_a   1.000
_cell.length_b   1.000
_cell.length_c   1.000
_cell.angle_alpha   90.00
_cell.angle_beta   90.00
_cell.angle_gamma   90.00
#
_symmetry.space_group_name_H-M   'P 1'
#
loop_
_entity.id
_entity.type
_entity.pdbx_description
1 polymer ?
#
loop_
_entity_poly.entity_id
_entity_poly.type
_entity_poly.pdbx_seq_one_letter_code
_entity_poly.pdbx_strand_id
1 'polypeptide(L)'
;MNFGHATNLVCSLLCSLVLLFSPLTSEAALFGEFTLKDEMDMGREFDALVRSSMPLVEDPEVKNYVQGIVDSIVKTLPPQPYAFRTSVLLEPSLNAFATPGGFVFVHTGLIQNLEHESELAGVLAHEIAHVTQRHIAKRMERGQVISLATLAAAIAGL
;
A
#
# COMPACT_ATOMS: atom_id res chain seq x y z
N MET A 1 34.86 -47.11 40.67
CA MET A 1 33.71 -46.16 40.59
C MET A 1 33.91 -45.32 39.35
N ASN A 2 33.04 -45.50 38.32
CA ASN A 2 33.24 -44.92 36.98
C ASN A 2 32.73 -43.47 36.90
N PHE A 3 33.59 -42.52 37.10
CA PHE A 3 33.32 -41.08 36.94
C PHE A 3 33.20 -40.63 35.46
N GLY A 4 33.58 -41.47 34.49
CA GLY A 4 33.61 -41.09 33.05
C GLY A 4 32.25 -41.12 32.35
N HIS A 5 31.30 -41.91 32.85
CA HIS A 5 29.97 -42.01 32.18
C HIS A 5 29.02 -40.89 32.52
N ALA A 6 29.11 -40.30 33.71
CA ALA A 6 28.26 -39.21 34.14
C ALA A 6 28.59 -37.87 33.40
N THR A 7 29.88 -37.62 33.16
CA THR A 7 30.35 -36.42 32.44
C THR A 7 29.93 -36.44 30.96
N ASN A 8 29.97 -37.61 30.32
CA ASN A 8 29.58 -37.73 28.91
C ASN A 8 28.06 -37.57 28.72
N LEU A 9 27.26 -38.04 29.69
CA LEU A 9 25.80 -37.91 29.64
C LEU A 9 25.35 -36.45 29.83
N VAL A 10 25.98 -35.70 30.74
CA VAL A 10 25.67 -34.30 30.99
C VAL A 10 26.10 -33.43 29.81
N CYS A 11 27.25 -33.72 29.18
CA CYS A 11 27.71 -33.00 27.99
C CYS A 11 26.81 -33.23 26.78
N SER A 12 26.30 -34.47 26.60
CA SER A 12 25.35 -34.83 25.53
C SER A 12 24.01 -34.17 25.73
N LEU A 13 23.50 -34.09 26.96
CA LEU A 13 22.22 -33.40 27.27
C LEU A 13 22.30 -31.89 27.09
N LEU A 14 23.43 -31.26 27.45
CA LEU A 14 23.68 -29.84 27.23
C LEU A 14 23.81 -29.50 25.73
N CYS A 15 24.48 -30.32 24.92
CA CYS A 15 24.52 -30.14 23.47
C CYS A 15 23.12 -30.26 22.82
N SER A 16 22.31 -31.23 23.26
CA SER A 16 20.95 -31.39 22.74
C SER A 16 20.01 -30.21 23.11
N LEU A 17 20.21 -29.59 24.28
CA LEU A 17 19.43 -28.46 24.74
C LEU A 17 19.80 -27.15 23.99
N VAL A 18 21.05 -26.99 23.59
CA VAL A 18 21.48 -25.82 22.79
C VAL A 18 20.92 -25.86 21.36
N LEU A 19 20.69 -27.04 20.78
CA LEU A 19 20.07 -27.20 19.47
C LEU A 19 18.57 -26.90 19.48
N LEU A 20 17.89 -27.00 20.63
CA LEU A 20 16.47 -26.65 20.77
C LEU A 20 16.24 -25.13 20.93
N PHE A 21 17.27 -24.36 21.23
CA PHE A 21 17.24 -22.91 21.34
C PHE A 21 17.92 -22.20 20.16
N SER A 22 18.14 -22.87 19.05
CA SER A 22 18.50 -22.17 17.82
C SER A 22 17.36 -21.21 17.49
N PRO A 23 17.62 -19.88 17.42
CA PRO A 23 16.57 -18.97 16.97
C PRO A 23 16.18 -19.45 15.57
N LEU A 24 14.91 -19.79 15.38
CA LEU A 24 14.31 -19.90 14.04
C LEU A 24 14.62 -18.54 13.40
N THR A 25 15.64 -18.48 12.56
CA THR A 25 15.86 -17.34 11.69
C THR A 25 14.58 -17.18 10.90
N SER A 26 13.89 -16.10 11.20
CA SER A 26 12.62 -15.74 10.58
C SER A 26 12.77 -15.87 9.06
N GLU A 27 11.93 -16.67 8.43
CA GLU A 27 11.83 -16.81 6.97
C GLU A 27 11.38 -15.52 6.27
N ALA A 28 11.48 -14.38 6.92
CA ALA A 28 11.23 -13.05 6.34
C ALA A 28 12.16 -12.70 5.16
N ALA A 29 13.17 -13.50 4.90
CA ALA A 29 14.14 -13.30 3.82
C ALA A 29 13.74 -13.94 2.47
N LEU A 30 12.61 -14.62 2.37
CA LEU A 30 12.15 -15.28 1.12
C LEU A 30 11.37 -14.34 0.19
N PHE A 31 10.88 -13.22 0.71
CA PHE A 31 10.26 -12.18 -0.11
C PHE A 31 11.26 -11.03 -0.20
N GLY A 32 11.80 -10.80 -1.40
CA GLY A 32 12.70 -9.67 -1.66
C GLY A 32 12.08 -8.35 -1.19
N GLU A 33 12.93 -7.36 -0.92
CA GLU A 33 12.48 -6.02 -0.55
C GLU A 33 11.55 -5.48 -1.64
N PHE A 34 10.33 -5.06 -1.27
CA PHE A 34 9.38 -4.44 -2.18
C PHE A 34 9.84 -3.01 -2.47
N THR A 35 10.50 -2.85 -3.60
CA THR A 35 11.20 -1.62 -3.96
C THR A 35 10.25 -0.51 -4.39
N LEU A 36 10.74 0.72 -4.42
CA LEU A 36 10.01 1.86 -5.00
C LEU A 36 9.63 1.61 -6.46
N LYS A 37 10.49 0.92 -7.22
CA LYS A 37 10.19 0.54 -8.60
C LYS A 37 8.98 -0.39 -8.65
N ASP A 38 8.92 -1.39 -7.77
CA ASP A 38 7.80 -2.34 -7.70
C ASP A 38 6.49 -1.62 -7.34
N GLU A 39 6.55 -0.63 -6.42
CA GLU A 39 5.40 0.21 -6.12
C GLU A 39 4.90 0.98 -7.34
N MET A 40 5.81 1.59 -8.08
CA MET A 40 5.46 2.35 -9.29
C MET A 40 4.94 1.45 -10.41
N ASP A 41 5.50 0.25 -10.57
CA ASP A 41 5.05 -0.72 -11.55
C ASP A 41 3.63 -1.22 -11.21
N MET A 42 3.41 -1.63 -9.96
CA MET A 42 2.08 -2.02 -9.46
C MET A 42 1.04 -0.90 -9.65
N GLY A 43 1.41 0.34 -9.32
CA GLY A 43 0.51 1.48 -9.50
C GLY A 43 0.14 1.72 -10.97
N ARG A 44 1.08 1.58 -11.91
CA ARG A 44 0.82 1.71 -13.35
C ARG A 44 -0.09 0.60 -13.87
N GLU A 45 0.15 -0.63 -13.46
CA GLU A 45 -0.71 -1.77 -13.83
C GLU A 45 -2.14 -1.57 -13.31
N PHE A 46 -2.26 -1.07 -12.08
CA PHE A 46 -3.55 -0.80 -11.48
C PHE A 46 -4.27 0.38 -12.19
N ASP A 47 -3.57 1.49 -12.48
CA ASP A 47 -4.14 2.61 -13.25
C ASP A 47 -4.64 2.14 -14.63
N ALA A 48 -3.87 1.30 -15.33
CA ALA A 48 -4.28 0.74 -16.60
C ALA A 48 -5.55 -0.15 -16.47
N LEU A 49 -5.63 -0.95 -15.42
CA LEU A 49 -6.79 -1.78 -15.13
C LEU A 49 -8.04 -0.91 -14.86
N VAL A 50 -7.93 0.11 -14.01
CA VAL A 50 -9.04 1.02 -13.69
C VAL A 50 -9.53 1.72 -14.96
N ARG A 51 -8.61 2.28 -15.76
CA ARG A 51 -8.96 2.98 -17.00
C ARG A 51 -9.62 2.08 -18.05
N SER A 52 -9.30 0.80 -18.05
CA SER A 52 -9.92 -0.17 -18.96
C SER A 52 -11.29 -0.69 -18.48
N SER A 53 -11.54 -0.61 -17.17
CA SER A 53 -12.70 -1.24 -16.54
C SER A 53 -13.77 -0.26 -16.09
N MET A 54 -13.43 1.01 -15.87
CA MET A 54 -14.32 2.02 -15.33
C MET A 54 -14.36 3.28 -16.22
N PRO A 55 -15.55 3.86 -16.45
CA PRO A 55 -15.67 5.09 -17.20
C PRO A 55 -15.05 6.27 -16.43
N LEU A 56 -14.32 7.11 -17.14
CA LEU A 56 -13.66 8.29 -16.60
C LEU A 56 -14.43 9.57 -16.97
N VAL A 57 -14.38 10.55 -16.10
CA VAL A 57 -14.76 11.92 -16.42
C VAL A 57 -13.64 12.56 -17.22
N GLU A 58 -13.90 12.89 -18.47
CA GLU A 58 -12.89 13.48 -19.38
C GLU A 58 -12.92 15.02 -19.40
N ASP A 59 -13.86 15.63 -18.68
CA ASP A 59 -13.98 17.08 -18.57
C ASP A 59 -12.71 17.69 -17.95
N PRO A 60 -11.99 18.58 -18.70
CA PRO A 60 -10.76 19.17 -18.21
C PRO A 60 -10.94 20.04 -16.96
N GLU A 61 -12.10 20.70 -16.78
CA GLU A 61 -12.34 21.55 -15.62
C GLU A 61 -12.40 20.70 -14.36
N VAL A 62 -13.15 19.59 -14.39
CA VAL A 62 -13.26 18.65 -13.27
C VAL A 62 -11.91 18.02 -12.95
N LYS A 63 -11.18 17.57 -13.98
CA LYS A 63 -9.85 16.96 -13.81
C LYS A 63 -8.84 17.94 -13.20
N ASN A 64 -8.78 19.16 -13.71
CA ASN A 64 -7.87 20.20 -13.23
C ASN A 64 -8.24 20.66 -11.81
N TYR A 65 -9.51 20.74 -11.50
CA TYR A 65 -9.99 21.08 -10.16
C TYR A 65 -9.49 20.06 -9.12
N VAL A 66 -9.75 18.77 -9.34
CA VAL A 66 -9.31 17.72 -8.40
C VAL A 66 -7.78 17.63 -8.32
N GLN A 67 -7.09 17.74 -9.47
CA GLN A 67 -5.62 17.77 -9.49
C GLN A 67 -5.06 18.97 -8.71
N GLY A 68 -5.69 20.14 -8.82
CA GLY A 68 -5.29 21.34 -8.09
C GLY A 68 -5.36 21.17 -6.56
N ILE A 69 -6.40 20.47 -6.06
CA ILE A 69 -6.50 20.14 -4.63
C ILE A 69 -5.35 19.21 -4.22
N VAL A 70 -5.13 18.14 -4.99
CA VAL A 70 -4.03 17.19 -4.72
C VAL A 70 -2.68 17.88 -4.75
N ASP A 71 -2.41 18.72 -5.74
CA ASP A 71 -1.15 19.49 -5.84
C ASP A 71 -0.95 20.41 -4.64
N SER A 72 -2.03 21.01 -4.14
CA SER A 72 -1.99 21.89 -2.96
C SER A 72 -1.64 21.10 -1.69
N ILE A 73 -2.18 19.90 -1.53
CA ILE A 73 -1.84 18.99 -0.43
C ILE A 73 -0.37 18.54 -0.54
N VAL A 74 0.03 18.08 -1.72
CA VAL A 74 1.38 17.54 -1.95
C VAL A 74 2.47 18.60 -1.72
N LYS A 75 2.21 19.87 -2.05
CA LYS A 75 3.12 20.99 -1.76
C LYS A 75 3.46 21.18 -0.27
N THR A 76 2.61 20.69 0.63
CA THR A 76 2.85 20.74 2.08
C THR A 76 3.72 19.60 2.60
N LEU A 77 3.97 18.60 1.77
CA LEU A 77 4.71 17.40 2.13
C LEU A 77 6.21 17.53 1.77
N PRO A 78 7.08 16.74 2.40
CA PRO A 78 8.45 16.56 1.91
C PRO A 78 8.47 16.10 0.46
N PRO A 79 9.57 16.32 -0.30
CA PRO A 79 9.68 15.85 -1.67
C PRO A 79 9.33 14.37 -1.82
N GLN A 80 8.45 14.05 -2.78
CA GLN A 80 8.01 12.70 -3.06
C GLN A 80 8.76 12.11 -4.25
N PRO A 81 9.02 10.79 -4.29
CA PRO A 81 9.80 10.17 -5.36
C PRO A 81 8.99 10.00 -6.67
N TYR A 82 7.71 10.31 -6.67
CA TYR A 82 6.79 10.23 -7.81
C TYR A 82 5.80 11.40 -7.79
N ALA A 83 5.24 11.71 -8.95
CA ALA A 83 4.16 12.70 -9.07
C ALA A 83 2.81 12.07 -8.72
N PHE A 84 1.96 12.79 -8.00
CA PHE A 84 0.57 12.42 -7.79
C PHE A 84 -0.26 12.79 -9.02
N ARG A 85 -1.07 11.84 -9.48
CA ARG A 85 -1.94 11.98 -10.67
C ARG A 85 -3.35 11.60 -10.30
N THR A 86 -4.31 12.45 -10.64
CA THR A 86 -5.72 12.22 -10.34
C THR A 86 -6.48 11.66 -11.55
N SER A 87 -7.47 10.83 -11.26
CA SER A 87 -8.50 10.42 -12.21
C SER A 87 -9.85 10.48 -11.52
N VAL A 88 -10.85 11.03 -12.19
CA VAL A 88 -12.22 11.06 -11.70
C VAL A 88 -13.00 9.95 -12.38
N LEU A 89 -13.55 9.04 -11.59
CA LEU A 89 -14.34 7.90 -12.05
C LEU A 89 -15.82 8.26 -12.08
N LEU A 90 -16.50 7.95 -13.17
CA LEU A 90 -17.94 8.13 -13.28
C LEU A 90 -18.66 7.02 -12.49
N GLU A 91 -18.67 7.16 -11.17
CA GLU A 91 -19.18 6.18 -10.22
C GLU A 91 -19.96 6.89 -9.11
N PRO A 92 -21.22 6.51 -8.85
CA PRO A 92 -22.08 7.22 -7.88
C PRO A 92 -21.76 6.93 -6.41
N SER A 93 -20.89 5.98 -6.11
CA SER A 93 -20.53 5.66 -4.73
C SER A 93 -19.68 6.76 -4.08
N LEU A 94 -19.80 6.90 -2.75
CA LEU A 94 -19.04 7.84 -1.93
C LEU A 94 -17.64 7.27 -1.64
N ASN A 95 -16.71 7.40 -2.61
CA ASN A 95 -15.38 6.82 -2.45
C ASN A 95 -14.29 7.66 -3.10
N ALA A 96 -13.09 7.57 -2.53
CA ALA A 96 -11.82 7.93 -3.15
C ALA A 96 -10.76 6.94 -2.67
N PHE A 97 -9.71 6.73 -3.43
CA PHE A 97 -8.61 5.87 -3.04
C PHE A 97 -7.32 6.27 -3.76
N ALA A 98 -6.19 5.93 -3.15
CA ALA A 98 -4.90 6.09 -3.81
C ALA A 98 -4.13 4.77 -3.84
N THR A 99 -3.33 4.60 -4.89
CA THR A 99 -2.53 3.41 -5.11
C THR A 99 -1.04 3.73 -5.03
N PRO A 100 -0.18 2.74 -4.82
CA PRO A 100 1.26 2.92 -4.92
C PRO A 100 1.66 3.66 -6.19
N GLY A 101 2.75 4.45 -6.15
CA GLY A 101 3.19 5.23 -7.31
C GLY A 101 2.44 6.54 -7.54
N GLY A 102 1.51 6.93 -6.64
CA GLY A 102 0.89 8.25 -6.62
C GLY A 102 -0.36 8.40 -7.50
N PHE A 103 -1.05 7.33 -7.88
CA PHE A 103 -2.33 7.44 -8.60
C PHE A 103 -3.47 7.60 -7.60
N VAL A 104 -4.28 8.65 -7.78
CA VAL A 104 -5.42 9.01 -6.93
C VAL A 104 -6.69 8.97 -7.76
N PHE A 105 -7.67 8.24 -7.28
CA PHE A 105 -8.96 8.06 -7.94
C PHE A 105 -10.06 8.64 -7.06
N VAL A 106 -10.98 9.38 -7.67
CA VAL A 106 -12.09 10.03 -6.98
C VAL A 106 -13.38 9.69 -7.71
N HIS A 107 -14.36 9.20 -7.00
CA HIS A 107 -15.68 8.91 -7.56
C HIS A 107 -16.50 10.19 -7.68
N THR A 108 -17.28 10.31 -8.76
CA THR A 108 -18.21 11.43 -8.92
C THR A 108 -19.22 11.53 -7.78
N GLY A 109 -19.64 10.38 -7.23
CA GLY A 109 -20.54 10.36 -6.08
C GLY A 109 -19.95 11.06 -4.85
N LEU A 110 -18.65 10.95 -4.59
CA LEU A 110 -18.02 11.69 -3.51
C LEU A 110 -18.10 13.21 -3.79
N ILE A 111 -17.66 13.66 -4.97
CA ILE A 111 -17.62 15.09 -5.32
C ILE A 111 -19.03 15.71 -5.23
N GLN A 112 -20.07 14.98 -5.68
CA GLN A 112 -21.44 15.48 -5.72
C GLN A 112 -22.13 15.56 -4.35
N ASN A 113 -21.66 14.82 -3.36
CA ASN A 113 -22.28 14.74 -2.03
C ASN A 113 -21.56 15.54 -0.94
N LEU A 114 -20.42 16.16 -1.27
CA LEU A 114 -19.73 17.05 -0.35
C LEU A 114 -20.24 18.49 -0.49
N GLU A 115 -20.36 19.18 0.62
CA GLU A 115 -20.84 20.56 0.65
C GLU A 115 -19.70 21.58 0.46
N HIS A 116 -18.49 21.19 0.88
CA HIS A 116 -17.32 22.08 0.88
C HIS A 116 -16.08 21.40 0.30
N GLU A 117 -15.28 22.16 -0.44
CA GLU A 117 -13.98 21.70 -0.97
C GLU A 117 -13.06 21.14 0.11
N SER A 118 -13.12 21.71 1.32
CA SER A 118 -12.30 21.24 2.44
C SER A 118 -12.60 19.80 2.86
N GLU A 119 -13.81 19.32 2.64
CA GLU A 119 -14.17 17.93 2.91
C GLU A 119 -13.50 17.00 1.91
N LEU A 120 -13.53 17.36 0.62
CA LEU A 120 -12.81 16.63 -0.42
C LEU A 120 -11.30 16.66 -0.16
N ALA A 121 -10.75 17.82 0.20
CA ALA A 121 -9.34 17.95 0.53
C ALA A 121 -8.95 17.07 1.74
N GLY A 122 -9.81 16.96 2.75
CA GLY A 122 -9.60 16.07 3.89
C GLY A 122 -9.53 14.60 3.51
N VAL A 123 -10.45 14.13 2.66
CA VAL A 123 -10.43 12.76 2.14
C VAL A 123 -9.18 12.51 1.31
N LEU A 124 -8.85 13.40 0.37
CA LEU A 124 -7.67 13.27 -0.48
C LEU A 124 -6.37 13.30 0.31
N ALA A 125 -6.28 14.13 1.35
CA ALA A 125 -5.11 14.16 2.24
C ALA A 125 -4.93 12.82 2.98
N HIS A 126 -6.02 12.18 3.39
CA HIS A 126 -6.01 10.86 4.01
C HIS A 126 -5.45 9.80 3.04
N GLU A 127 -5.94 9.78 1.81
CA GLU A 127 -5.47 8.84 0.77
C GLU A 127 -4.00 9.07 0.40
N ILE A 128 -3.59 10.32 0.25
CA ILE A 128 -2.20 10.69 -0.02
C ILE A 128 -1.29 10.25 1.14
N ALA A 129 -1.74 10.36 2.39
CA ALA A 129 -0.99 9.90 3.55
C ALA A 129 -0.75 8.37 3.52
N HIS A 130 -1.70 7.57 3.06
CA HIS A 130 -1.50 6.13 2.88
C HIS A 130 -0.38 5.81 1.90
N VAL A 131 -0.29 6.56 0.81
CA VAL A 131 0.75 6.38 -0.21
C VAL A 131 2.12 6.86 0.29
N THR A 132 2.18 8.07 0.87
CA THR A 132 3.44 8.65 1.35
C THR A 132 4.04 7.87 2.51
N GLN A 133 3.23 7.23 3.33
CA GLN A 133 3.66 6.33 4.40
C GLN A 133 3.96 4.90 3.92
N ARG A 134 3.82 4.63 2.62
CA ARG A 134 4.07 3.34 1.97
C ARG A 134 3.32 2.18 2.65
N HIS A 135 2.05 2.38 3.02
CA HIS A 135 1.30 1.38 3.78
C HIS A 135 1.17 0.05 3.03
N ILE A 136 0.96 0.07 1.70
CA ILE A 136 0.86 -1.15 0.88
C ILE A 136 2.23 -1.84 0.82
N ALA A 137 3.31 -1.10 0.54
CA ALA A 137 4.66 -1.66 0.52
C ALA A 137 5.04 -2.35 1.84
N LYS A 138 4.79 -1.67 2.96
CA LYS A 138 5.03 -2.25 4.30
C LYS A 138 4.22 -3.52 4.57
N ARG A 139 3.03 -3.66 3.98
CA ARG A 139 2.23 -4.89 4.08
C ARG A 139 2.84 -6.01 3.24
N MET A 140 3.31 -5.68 2.02
CA MET A 140 4.01 -6.62 1.15
C MET A 140 5.32 -7.11 1.78
N GLU A 141 6.11 -6.22 2.34
CA GLU A 141 7.35 -6.53 3.07
C GLU A 141 7.12 -7.46 4.29
N ARG A 142 5.92 -7.43 4.88
CA ARG A 142 5.50 -8.35 5.95
C ARG A 142 4.95 -9.69 5.44
N GLY A 143 5.11 -9.99 4.16
CA GLY A 143 4.64 -11.22 3.53
C GLY A 143 3.13 -11.27 3.26
N GLN A 144 2.43 -10.13 3.34
CA GLN A 144 1.02 -10.05 2.95
C GLN A 144 0.95 -9.87 1.43
N VAL A 145 0.59 -10.90 0.71
CA VAL A 145 0.40 -10.81 -0.75
C VAL A 145 -0.85 -9.98 -1.04
N ILE A 146 -0.63 -8.76 -1.52
CA ILE A 146 -1.70 -7.91 -2.03
C ILE A 146 -1.67 -8.03 -3.55
N SER A 147 -2.61 -8.78 -4.10
CA SER A 147 -2.76 -8.87 -5.56
C SER A 147 -3.55 -7.68 -6.09
N LEU A 148 -3.41 -7.41 -7.39
CA LEU A 148 -4.26 -6.42 -8.08
C LEU A 148 -5.75 -6.73 -7.91
N ALA A 149 -6.12 -8.02 -7.89
CA ALA A 149 -7.49 -8.45 -7.65
C ALA A 149 -7.97 -8.11 -6.23
N THR A 150 -7.10 -8.25 -5.22
CA THR A 150 -7.42 -7.87 -3.83
C THR A 150 -7.60 -6.35 -3.69
N LEU A 151 -6.77 -5.56 -4.36
CA LEU A 151 -6.90 -4.11 -4.44
C LEU A 151 -8.21 -3.72 -5.14
N ALA A 152 -8.50 -4.32 -6.28
CA ALA A 152 -9.72 -4.07 -7.03
C ALA A 152 -10.99 -4.42 -6.21
N ALA A 153 -10.98 -5.55 -5.50
CA ALA A 153 -12.09 -5.95 -4.63
C ALA A 153 -12.31 -4.95 -3.47
N ALA A 154 -11.24 -4.49 -2.83
CA ALA A 154 -11.32 -3.49 -1.77
C ALA A 154 -11.92 -2.16 -2.24
N ILE A 155 -11.70 -1.79 -3.51
CA ILE A 155 -12.21 -0.57 -4.13
C ILE A 155 -13.67 -0.73 -4.58
N ALA A 156 -14.02 -1.91 -5.12
CA ALA A 156 -15.39 -2.19 -5.55
C ALA A 156 -16.37 -2.36 -4.37
N GLY A 157 -15.90 -2.34 -3.13
CA GLY A 157 -16.75 -2.51 -1.95
C GLY A 157 -17.30 -3.93 -1.79
N LEU A 158 -16.60 -4.93 -2.37
CA LEU A 158 -16.94 -6.36 -2.28
C LEU A 158 -16.26 -7.02 -1.08
#